data_93c6c18075d920eb5911a59cb996f908
#
_entry.id   93c6c18075d920eb5911a59cb996f908
#
_cell.length_a   1.000
_cell.length_b   1.000
_cell.length_c   1.000
_cell.angle_alpha   90.00
_cell.angle_beta   90.00
_cell.angle_gamma   90.00
#
_symmetry.space_group_name_H-M   'P 1'
#
loop_
_entity.id
_entity.type
_entity.pdbx_description
1 polymer ?
#
loop_
_entity_poly.entity_id
_entity_poly.type
_entity_poly.pdbx_seq_one_letter_code
_entity_poly.pdbx_strand_id
1 'polypeptide(L)'
;MKFKFNLKYFLLTILIFLVEVLIATVLKDNFFIRAYLGDVIVVMLLYTFVKSFFIINETKLIIGIFAFSCLVEFAQFFHVADKLGFQPGSLMYIVIGNSFSWIDILCYGVGCLILYVFTKFRSKNEDNYSKLN
;
A
#
# COMPACT_ATOMS: atom_id res chain seq x y z
N MET A 1 -11.63 14.90 7.47
CA MET A 1 -10.20 14.54 7.54
C MET A 1 -9.45 15.60 8.33
N LYS A 2 -8.70 15.18 9.31
CA LYS A 2 -8.00 16.08 10.24
C LYS A 2 -6.50 15.77 10.21
N PHE A 3 -5.65 16.79 10.12
CA PHE A 3 -4.20 16.62 10.19
C PHE A 3 -3.79 16.34 11.64
N LYS A 4 -3.14 15.21 11.87
CA LYS A 4 -2.56 14.87 13.17
C LYS A 4 -1.42 13.86 12.96
N PHE A 5 -0.22 14.23 13.40
CA PHE A 5 0.94 13.32 13.30
C PHE A 5 0.82 12.19 14.32
N ASN A 6 1.03 10.96 13.84
CA ASN A 6 1.03 9.76 14.69
C ASN A 6 2.36 9.02 14.50
N LEU A 7 3.19 9.08 15.53
CA LEU A 7 4.54 8.49 15.48
C LEU A 7 4.50 6.97 15.28
N LYS A 8 3.54 6.30 15.89
CA LYS A 8 3.41 4.83 15.77
C LYS A 8 3.20 4.41 14.31
N TYR A 9 2.28 5.06 13.62
CA TYR A 9 2.03 4.77 12.20
C TYR A 9 3.20 5.21 11.34
N PHE A 10 3.86 6.30 11.69
CA PHE A 10 5.03 6.77 10.95
C PHE A 10 6.18 5.76 11.03
N LEU A 11 6.46 5.21 12.20
CA LEU A 11 7.50 4.18 12.38
C LEU A 11 7.13 2.90 11.63
N LEU A 12 5.85 2.51 11.65
CA LEU A 12 5.35 1.38 10.86
C LEU A 12 5.54 1.60 9.37
N THR A 13 5.29 2.81 8.90
CA THR A 13 5.49 3.19 7.49
C THR A 13 6.95 3.00 7.09
N ILE A 14 7.88 3.46 7.92
CA ILE A 14 9.31 3.29 7.66
C ILE A 14 9.68 1.81 7.60
N LEU A 15 9.19 1.01 8.54
CA LEU A 15 9.45 -0.43 8.57
C LEU A 15 8.94 -1.12 7.31
N ILE A 16 7.70 -0.83 6.92
CA ILE A 16 7.09 -1.43 5.73
C ILE A 16 7.82 -0.97 4.47
N PHE A 17 8.23 0.30 4.41
CA PHE A 17 9.00 0.82 3.29
C PHE A 17 10.34 0.07 3.15
N LEU A 18 11.01 -0.22 4.26
CA LEU A 18 12.26 -0.99 4.24
C LEU A 18 12.04 -2.40 3.72
N VAL A 19 10.90 -3.02 4.08
CA VAL A 19 10.52 -4.33 3.54
C VAL A 19 10.32 -4.26 2.03
N GLU A 20 9.67 -3.21 1.53
CA GLU A 20 9.49 -3.00 0.09
C GLU A 20 10.83 -2.86 -0.64
N VAL A 21 11.76 -2.10 -0.06
CA VAL A 21 13.10 -1.95 -0.63
C VAL A 21 13.81 -3.30 -0.66
N LEU A 22 13.68 -4.10 0.40
CA LEU A 22 14.25 -5.44 0.45
C LEU A 22 13.69 -6.33 -0.66
N ILE A 23 12.36 -6.30 -0.87
CA ILE A 23 11.72 -7.07 -1.94
C ILE A 23 12.23 -6.63 -3.31
N ALA A 24 12.35 -5.32 -3.53
CA ALA A 24 12.76 -4.77 -4.81
C ALA A 24 14.24 -5.04 -5.14
N THR A 25 15.08 -5.27 -4.13
CA THR A 25 16.53 -5.43 -4.32
C THR A 25 16.98 -6.87 -4.09
N VAL A 26 16.85 -7.39 -2.86
CA VAL A 26 17.39 -8.70 -2.49
C VAL A 26 16.50 -9.83 -3.03
N LEU A 27 15.18 -9.65 -3.00
CA LEU A 27 14.22 -10.67 -3.41
C LEU A 27 13.69 -10.47 -4.83
N LYS A 28 14.34 -9.62 -5.62
CA LYS A 28 13.90 -9.26 -6.98
C LYS A 28 13.80 -10.46 -7.92
N ASP A 29 14.60 -11.50 -7.69
CA ASP A 29 14.61 -12.69 -8.53
C ASP A 29 13.51 -13.69 -8.19
N ASN A 30 12.85 -13.52 -7.04
CA ASN A 30 11.68 -14.32 -6.68
C ASN A 30 10.42 -13.64 -7.24
N PHE A 31 9.92 -14.16 -8.35
CA PHE A 31 8.79 -13.56 -9.06
C PHE A 31 7.54 -13.47 -8.18
N PHE A 32 7.24 -14.53 -7.41
CA PHE A 32 6.05 -14.55 -6.55
C PHE A 32 6.10 -13.44 -5.50
N ILE A 33 7.22 -13.31 -4.79
CA ILE A 33 7.36 -12.31 -3.74
C ILE A 33 7.33 -10.90 -4.34
N ARG A 34 8.08 -10.68 -5.42
CA ARG A 34 8.17 -9.36 -6.04
C ARG A 34 6.84 -8.93 -6.65
N ALA A 35 6.18 -9.82 -7.40
CA ALA A 35 5.00 -9.44 -8.18
C ALA A 35 3.72 -9.41 -7.34
N TYR A 36 3.59 -10.32 -6.38
CA TYR A 36 2.33 -10.47 -5.64
C TYR A 36 2.42 -9.91 -4.23
N LEU A 37 3.37 -10.37 -3.46
CA LEU A 37 3.51 -9.91 -2.06
C LEU A 37 3.85 -8.43 -1.99
N GLY A 38 4.68 -7.93 -2.92
CA GLY A 38 5.00 -6.51 -3.00
C GLY A 38 3.76 -5.64 -3.14
N ASP A 39 2.83 -6.03 -4.02
CA ASP A 39 1.60 -5.27 -4.25
C ASP A 39 0.66 -5.30 -3.05
N VAL A 40 0.57 -6.43 -2.35
CA VAL A 40 -0.22 -6.51 -1.11
C VAL A 40 0.37 -5.59 -0.05
N ILE A 41 1.70 -5.58 0.10
CA ILE A 41 2.38 -4.79 1.11
C ILE A 41 2.33 -3.29 0.79
N VAL A 42 2.36 -2.90 -0.50
CA VAL A 42 2.30 -1.48 -0.88
C VAL A 42 0.99 -0.83 -0.44
N VAL A 43 -0.11 -1.57 -0.44
CA VAL A 43 -1.40 -1.08 0.06
C VAL A 43 -1.30 -0.77 1.56
N MET A 44 -0.64 -1.64 2.31
CA MET A 44 -0.41 -1.43 3.74
C MET A 44 0.51 -0.23 3.98
N LEU A 45 1.51 -0.04 3.13
CA LEU A 45 2.40 1.12 3.18
C LEU A 45 1.61 2.43 3.00
N LEU A 46 0.74 2.49 2.00
CA LEU A 46 -0.09 3.66 1.75
C LEU A 46 -1.04 3.93 2.94
N TYR A 47 -1.63 2.88 3.49
CA TYR A 47 -2.51 3.00 4.65
C TYR A 47 -1.79 3.61 5.85
N THR A 48 -0.65 3.05 6.23
CA THR A 48 0.12 3.55 7.38
C THR A 48 0.67 4.94 7.13
N PHE A 49 1.08 5.24 5.90
CA PHE A 49 1.57 6.57 5.52
C PHE A 49 0.50 7.64 5.74
N VAL A 50 -0.72 7.41 5.23
CA VAL A 50 -1.80 8.38 5.40
C VAL A 50 -2.21 8.48 6.87
N LYS A 51 -2.29 7.37 7.58
CA LYS A 51 -2.64 7.36 9.00
C LYS A 51 -1.58 8.03 9.88
N SER A 52 -0.34 8.12 9.42
CA SER A 52 0.70 8.80 10.18
C SER A 52 0.53 10.32 10.20
N PHE A 53 -0.21 10.89 9.24
CA PHE A 53 -0.39 12.34 9.13
C PHE A 53 -1.84 12.79 9.28
N PHE A 54 -2.82 11.91 9.09
CA PHE A 54 -4.23 12.28 9.05
C PHE A 54 -5.09 11.34 9.88
N ILE A 55 -6.11 11.92 10.51
CA ILE A 55 -7.23 11.14 11.07
C ILE A 55 -8.32 11.11 10.01
N ILE A 56 -8.66 9.93 9.53
CA ILE A 56 -9.65 9.73 8.46
C ILE A 56 -10.42 8.45 8.73
N ASN A 57 -11.68 8.43 8.29
CA ASN A 57 -12.51 7.23 8.38
C ASN A 57 -11.82 6.06 7.66
N GLU A 58 -11.68 4.93 8.33
CA GLU A 58 -10.91 3.80 7.83
C GLU A 58 -11.49 3.20 6.56
N THR A 59 -12.81 3.08 6.47
CA THR A 59 -13.47 2.55 5.27
C THR A 59 -13.22 3.46 4.07
N LYS A 60 -13.35 4.78 4.26
CA LYS A 60 -13.08 5.76 3.19
C LYS A 60 -11.63 5.72 2.75
N LEU A 61 -10.72 5.58 3.70
CA LEU A 61 -9.29 5.50 3.42
C LEU A 61 -8.96 4.26 2.59
N ILE A 62 -9.49 3.09 2.97
CA ILE A 62 -9.24 1.84 2.25
C ILE A 62 -9.78 1.91 0.82
N ILE A 63 -10.98 2.43 0.64
CA ILE A 63 -11.57 2.62 -0.70
C ILE A 63 -10.71 3.58 -1.52
N GLY A 64 -10.26 4.67 -0.92
CA GLY A 64 -9.39 5.64 -1.59
C GLY A 64 -8.05 5.05 -2.00
N ILE A 65 -7.46 4.21 -1.15
CA ILE A 65 -6.20 3.53 -1.46
C ILE A 65 -6.39 2.57 -2.64
N PHE A 66 -7.47 1.80 -2.64
CA PHE A 66 -7.76 0.90 -3.75
C PHE A 66 -7.94 1.67 -5.06
N ALA A 67 -8.71 2.76 -5.03
CA ALA A 67 -8.91 3.61 -6.19
C ALA A 67 -7.58 4.20 -6.70
N PHE A 68 -6.75 4.69 -5.78
CA PHE A 68 -5.43 5.22 -6.12
C PHE A 68 -4.53 4.14 -6.75
N SER A 69 -4.54 2.94 -6.18
CA SER A 69 -3.74 1.83 -6.71
C SER A 69 -4.18 1.45 -8.12
N CYS A 70 -5.49 1.47 -8.37
CA CYS A 70 -6.02 1.22 -9.72
C CYS A 70 -5.58 2.32 -10.69
N LEU A 71 -5.57 3.58 -10.25
CA LEU A 71 -5.10 4.70 -11.08
C LEU A 71 -3.62 4.53 -11.44
N VAL A 72 -2.79 4.08 -10.49
CA VAL A 72 -1.39 3.80 -10.75
C VAL A 72 -1.24 2.70 -11.82
N GLU A 73 -2.04 1.63 -11.72
CA GLU A 73 -2.02 0.56 -12.72
C GLU A 73 -2.41 1.07 -14.11
N PHE A 74 -3.43 1.91 -14.21
CA PHE A 74 -3.78 2.51 -15.49
C PHE A 74 -2.67 3.42 -16.02
N ALA A 75 -2.00 4.17 -15.15
CA ALA A 75 -0.84 4.95 -15.55
C ALA A 75 0.28 4.06 -16.10
N GLN A 76 0.50 2.90 -15.48
CA GLN A 76 1.48 1.94 -15.96
C GLN A 76 1.09 1.35 -17.32
N PHE A 77 -0.20 1.18 -17.58
CA PHE A 77 -0.69 0.77 -18.90
C PHE A 77 -0.26 1.75 -20.00
N PHE A 78 -0.24 3.05 -19.69
CA PHE A 78 0.19 4.09 -20.62
C PHE A 78 1.71 4.31 -20.63
N HIS A 79 2.49 3.46 -19.96
CA HIS A 79 3.96 3.54 -19.93
C HIS A 79 4.48 4.88 -19.40
N VAL A 80 3.91 5.34 -18.29
CA VAL A 80 4.24 6.64 -17.69
C VAL A 80 5.73 6.74 -17.35
N ALA A 81 6.34 5.64 -16.87
CA ALA A 81 7.77 5.64 -16.52
C ALA A 81 8.65 6.00 -17.73
N ASP A 82 8.34 5.44 -18.90
CA ASP A 82 9.05 5.79 -20.13
C ASP A 82 8.79 7.24 -20.53
N LYS A 83 7.53 7.69 -20.43
CA LYS A 83 7.15 9.06 -20.80
C LYS A 83 7.82 10.12 -19.93
N LEU A 84 8.09 9.78 -18.66
CA LEU A 84 8.78 10.66 -17.73
C LEU A 84 10.30 10.65 -17.93
N GLY A 85 10.82 9.80 -18.81
CA GLY A 85 12.23 9.75 -19.14
C GLY A 85 13.07 8.90 -18.21
N PHE A 86 12.48 8.11 -17.34
CA PHE A 86 13.24 7.18 -16.50
C PHE A 86 13.79 6.02 -17.33
N GLN A 87 15.02 5.63 -17.03
CA GLN A 87 15.68 4.54 -17.76
C GLN A 87 15.25 3.18 -17.23
N PRO A 88 15.04 2.19 -18.13
CA PRO A 88 14.76 0.82 -17.70
C PRO A 88 15.84 0.31 -16.75
N GLY A 89 15.41 -0.35 -15.65
CA GLY A 89 16.31 -0.85 -14.64
C GLY A 89 16.67 0.12 -13.53
N SER A 90 16.35 1.42 -13.67
CA SER A 90 16.53 2.38 -12.58
C SER A 90 15.52 2.11 -11.46
N LEU A 91 15.85 2.54 -10.24
CA LEU A 91 14.97 2.35 -9.08
C LEU A 91 13.61 3.04 -9.31
N MET A 92 13.61 4.26 -9.85
CA MET A 92 12.37 5.00 -10.13
C MET A 92 11.52 4.29 -11.18
N TYR A 93 12.13 3.72 -12.21
CA TYR A 93 11.42 2.94 -13.21
C TYR A 93 10.73 1.72 -12.60
N ILE A 94 11.42 1.03 -11.70
CA ILE A 94 10.89 -0.15 -11.01
C ILE A 94 9.74 0.25 -10.08
N VAL A 95 9.90 1.34 -9.32
CA VAL A 95 8.89 1.81 -8.36
C VAL A 95 7.61 2.26 -9.07
N ILE A 96 7.75 3.06 -10.13
CA ILE A 96 6.60 3.56 -10.90
C ILE A 96 5.95 2.41 -11.68
N GLY A 97 6.78 1.52 -12.25
CA GLY A 97 6.30 0.43 -13.09
C GLY A 97 5.96 0.89 -14.50
N ASN A 98 5.89 -0.05 -15.43
CA ASN A 98 5.68 0.28 -16.84
C ASN A 98 4.78 -0.74 -17.56
N SER A 99 4.12 -1.63 -16.84
CA SER A 99 3.23 -2.62 -17.44
C SER A 99 2.00 -2.83 -16.57
N PHE A 100 0.84 -2.92 -17.24
CA PHE A 100 -0.45 -3.18 -16.60
C PHE A 100 -0.62 -4.67 -16.32
N SER A 101 -1.19 -5.00 -15.17
CA SER A 101 -1.53 -6.39 -14.84
C SER A 101 -2.81 -6.44 -14.02
N TRP A 102 -3.77 -7.25 -14.48
CA TRP A 102 -4.98 -7.52 -13.71
C TRP A 102 -4.69 -8.22 -12.38
N ILE A 103 -3.62 -9.01 -12.34
CA ILE A 103 -3.19 -9.71 -11.13
C ILE A 103 -2.75 -8.69 -10.07
N ASP A 104 -2.09 -7.60 -10.49
CA ASP A 104 -1.69 -6.53 -9.58
C ASP A 104 -2.92 -5.89 -8.94
N ILE A 105 -3.97 -5.61 -9.70
CA ILE A 105 -5.23 -5.09 -9.18
C ILE A 105 -5.85 -6.07 -8.17
N LEU A 106 -5.81 -7.36 -8.48
CA LEU A 106 -6.30 -8.38 -7.55
C LEU A 106 -5.50 -8.37 -6.25
N CYS A 107 -4.18 -8.23 -6.32
CA CYS A 107 -3.31 -8.14 -5.14
C CYS A 107 -3.61 -6.90 -4.31
N TYR A 108 -3.86 -5.76 -4.95
CA TYR A 108 -4.30 -4.55 -4.25
C TYR A 108 -5.62 -4.79 -3.53
N GLY A 109 -6.55 -5.47 -4.18
CA GLY A 109 -7.84 -5.83 -3.58
C GLY A 109 -7.68 -6.74 -2.36
N VAL A 110 -6.80 -7.73 -2.44
CA VAL A 110 -6.49 -8.62 -1.33
C VAL A 110 -5.89 -7.83 -0.16
N GLY A 111 -4.95 -6.93 -0.44
CA GLY A 111 -4.36 -6.08 0.59
C GLY A 111 -5.39 -5.20 1.27
N CYS A 112 -6.30 -4.59 0.49
CA CYS A 112 -7.38 -3.78 1.03
C CYS A 112 -8.36 -4.61 1.86
N LEU A 113 -8.66 -5.83 1.45
CA LEU A 113 -9.52 -6.74 2.21
C LEU A 113 -8.88 -7.10 3.56
N ILE A 114 -7.59 -7.39 3.57
CA ILE A 114 -6.85 -7.66 4.81
C ILE A 114 -6.93 -6.46 5.74
N LEU A 115 -6.72 -5.26 5.24
CA LEU A 115 -6.83 -4.03 6.03
C LEU A 115 -8.23 -3.84 6.58
N TYR A 116 -9.26 -4.06 5.76
CA TYR A 116 -10.64 -3.92 6.17
C TYR A 116 -10.99 -4.88 7.31
N VAL A 117 -10.62 -6.15 7.16
CA VAL A 117 -10.87 -7.16 8.20
C VAL A 117 -10.12 -6.80 9.48
N PHE A 118 -8.86 -6.37 9.36
CA PHE A 118 -8.05 -5.98 10.50
C PHE A 118 -8.67 -4.79 11.24
N THR A 119 -9.11 -3.76 10.53
CA THR A 119 -9.72 -2.57 11.15
C THR A 119 -11.04 -2.90 11.82
N LYS A 120 -11.86 -3.75 11.22
CA LYS A 120 -13.12 -4.22 11.82
C LYS A 120 -12.86 -5.01 13.10
N PHE A 121 -11.90 -5.91 13.08
CA PHE A 121 -11.55 -6.72 14.25
C PHE A 121 -11.03 -5.85 15.40
N ARG A 122 -10.19 -4.88 15.08
CA ARG A 122 -9.66 -3.93 16.06
C ARG A 122 -10.76 -3.08 16.68
N SER A 123 -11.69 -2.57 15.89
CA SER A 123 -12.82 -1.78 16.36
C SER A 123 -13.72 -2.60 17.31
N LYS A 124 -13.97 -3.87 16.97
CA LYS A 124 -14.78 -4.77 17.82
C LYS A 124 -14.11 -5.00 19.17
N ASN A 125 -12.80 -5.17 19.21
CA ASN A 125 -12.05 -5.35 20.45
C ASN A 125 -12.10 -4.10 21.32
N GLU A 126 -11.97 -2.91 20.73
CA GLU A 126 -12.07 -1.65 21.45
C GLU A 126 -13.46 -1.48 22.07
N ASP A 127 -14.52 -1.81 21.34
CA ASP A 127 -15.90 -1.77 21.86
C ASP A 127 -16.08 -2.73 23.05
N ASN A 128 -15.51 -3.93 22.97
CA ASN A 128 -15.58 -4.90 24.07
C ASN A 128 -14.85 -4.36 25.30
N TYR A 129 -13.69 -3.74 25.15
CA TYR A 129 -12.98 -3.13 26.26
C TYR A 129 -13.79 -2.00 26.88
N SER A 130 -14.43 -1.18 26.08
CA SER A 130 -15.28 -0.08 26.54
C SER A 130 -16.46 -0.59 27.38
N LYS A 131 -17.04 -1.74 27.01
CA LYS A 131 -18.17 -2.34 27.73
C LYS A 131 -17.76 -2.96 29.05
N LEU A 132 -16.51 -3.37 29.21
CA LEU A 132 -16.00 -3.96 30.45
C LEU A 132 -15.68 -2.91 31.53
N ASN A 133 -15.49 -1.67 31.15
CA ASN A 133 -15.26 -0.54 32.05
C ASN A 133 -16.55 0.23 32.27
#